data_085d187e0857bd8aa2e841eae5d7e0f2
#
_entry.id   085d187e0857bd8aa2e841eae5d7e0f2
#
_cell.length_a   1.000
_cell.length_b   1.000
_cell.length_c   1.000
_cell.angle_alpha   90.00
_cell.angle_beta   90.00
_cell.angle_gamma   90.00
#
_symmetry.space_group_name_H-M   'P 1'
#
loop_
_entity.id
_entity.type
_entity.pdbx_description
1 polymer ?
#
loop_
_entity_poly.entity_id
_entity_poly.type
_entity_poly.pdbx_seq_one_letter_code
_entity_poly.pdbx_strand_id
1 'polypeptide(L)'
;MAVNVVRRKELYHIMPEGVITNRKWLLKNNLSHHAIDNLVKSNQLESISKGVYVRNKTKISWQSIVFSLQSIFHTDLVVGGVTALEIHGLSHYLSLAENKIVHLYGNDVIPEWVTNLSLNTNFVRHTTNSLLGKSEEENKIESNKNSRLHSFTTERNWDNESEKLIISTPERAYLEVLLDVPQKVTFEHADQLMQGLTTLSPRSLQKLLEECKNVKVKRLFFWFADRNNYVWLNKINRETITLGSGNRMIAKGGKLDTKYKITVPEWL
;
A
#
# COMPACT_ATOMS: atom_id res chain seq x y z
N MET A 1 4.45 4.19 44.80
CA MET A 1 5.49 3.97 43.75
C MET A 1 5.31 2.62 43.02
N ALA A 2 4.94 1.54 43.68
CA ALA A 2 4.79 0.19 43.06
C ALA A 2 3.73 0.09 41.94
N VAL A 3 2.57 0.77 42.09
CA VAL A 3 1.47 0.77 41.10
C VAL A 3 1.88 1.39 39.76
N ASN A 4 2.77 2.37 39.75
CA ASN A 4 3.25 3.01 38.50
C ASN A 4 4.24 2.10 37.73
N VAL A 5 5.00 1.26 38.42
CA VAL A 5 5.97 0.34 37.78
C VAL A 5 5.24 -0.82 37.08
N VAL A 6 4.19 -1.36 37.70
CA VAL A 6 3.37 -2.43 37.13
C VAL A 6 2.67 -1.91 35.84
N ARG A 7 2.03 -0.76 35.90
CA ARG A 7 1.37 -0.13 34.73
C ARG A 7 2.32 0.21 33.59
N ARG A 8 3.56 0.59 33.93
CA ARG A 8 4.59 0.84 32.91
C ARG A 8 5.00 -0.45 32.19
N LYS A 9 5.16 -1.56 32.90
CA LYS A 9 5.43 -2.88 32.31
C LYS A 9 4.27 -3.33 31.43
N GLU A 10 3.03 -3.16 31.88
CA GLU A 10 1.83 -3.46 31.10
C GLU A 10 1.77 -2.64 29.80
N LEU A 11 2.07 -1.33 29.86
CA LEU A 11 2.11 -0.50 28.64
C LEU A 11 3.13 -0.99 27.63
N TYR A 12 4.31 -1.42 28.06
CA TYR A 12 5.35 -1.96 27.19
C TYR A 12 4.93 -3.27 26.52
N HIS A 13 4.11 -4.10 27.20
CA HIS A 13 3.59 -5.33 26.62
C HIS A 13 2.48 -5.11 25.60
N ILE A 14 1.58 -4.18 25.86
CA ILE A 14 0.43 -3.94 24.97
C ILE A 14 0.74 -3.00 23.82
N MET A 15 1.75 -2.14 23.94
CA MET A 15 2.07 -1.11 22.97
C MET A 15 3.55 -1.21 22.55
N PRO A 16 3.84 -1.86 21.42
CA PRO A 16 5.18 -1.97 20.87
C PRO A 16 5.84 -0.63 20.60
N GLU A 17 7.15 -0.63 20.38
CA GLU A 17 7.89 0.60 20.12
C GLU A 17 7.47 1.23 18.79
N GLY A 18 7.29 2.57 18.78
CA GLY A 18 6.90 3.33 17.60
C GLY A 18 5.43 3.21 17.21
N VAL A 19 4.67 2.28 17.81
CA VAL A 19 3.25 2.10 17.51
C VAL A 19 2.42 3.27 18.02
N ILE A 20 1.59 3.82 17.14
CA ILE A 20 0.68 4.92 17.41
C ILE A 20 -0.71 4.35 17.68
N THR A 21 -1.35 4.81 18.74
CA THR A 21 -2.64 4.29 19.17
C THR A 21 -3.65 5.41 19.44
N ASN A 22 -4.93 5.03 19.57
CA ASN A 22 -5.97 5.96 19.99
C ASN A 22 -6.54 5.58 21.38
N ARG A 23 -7.28 6.53 21.98
CA ARG A 23 -7.89 6.32 23.31
C ARG A 23 -8.81 5.09 23.32
N LYS A 24 -9.57 4.85 22.26
CA LYS A 24 -10.49 3.70 22.15
C LYS A 24 -9.73 2.37 22.24
N TRP A 25 -8.60 2.26 21.56
CA TRP A 25 -7.77 1.07 21.58
C TRP A 25 -7.14 0.86 22.98
N LEU A 26 -6.64 1.91 23.63
CA LEU A 26 -6.11 1.82 24.98
C LEU A 26 -7.16 1.34 25.99
N LEU A 27 -8.39 1.84 25.90
CA LEU A 27 -9.51 1.39 26.72
C LEU A 27 -9.84 -0.08 26.48
N LYS A 28 -9.84 -0.53 25.22
CA LYS A 28 -10.06 -1.94 24.84
C LYS A 28 -8.98 -2.87 25.39
N ASN A 29 -7.77 -2.34 25.60
CA ASN A 29 -6.64 -3.06 26.22
C ASN A 29 -6.54 -2.82 27.75
N ASN A 30 -7.68 -2.69 28.42
CA ASN A 30 -7.84 -2.63 29.87
C ASN A 30 -7.23 -1.40 30.58
N LEU A 31 -6.92 -0.34 29.86
CA LEU A 31 -6.54 0.93 30.47
C LEU A 31 -7.78 1.78 30.76
N SER A 32 -7.95 2.28 31.98
CA SER A 32 -9.02 3.25 32.30
C SER A 32 -8.69 4.65 31.79
N HIS A 33 -9.71 5.51 31.63
CA HIS A 33 -9.52 6.92 31.29
C HIS A 33 -8.51 7.62 32.21
N HIS A 34 -8.65 7.41 33.52
CA HIS A 34 -7.74 7.96 34.53
C HIS A 34 -6.31 7.42 34.39
N ALA A 35 -6.14 6.12 34.03
CA ALA A 35 -4.83 5.54 33.79
C ALA A 35 -4.14 6.18 32.57
N ILE A 36 -4.87 6.40 31.46
CA ILE A 36 -4.36 7.06 30.26
C ILE A 36 -3.91 8.48 30.58
N ASP A 37 -4.75 9.26 31.29
CA ASP A 37 -4.43 10.64 31.64
C ASP A 37 -3.20 10.72 32.57
N ASN A 38 -3.05 9.78 33.49
CA ASN A 38 -1.86 9.68 34.35
C ASN A 38 -0.60 9.29 33.57
N LEU A 39 -0.71 8.40 32.57
CA LEU A 39 0.41 8.04 31.70
C LEU A 39 0.89 9.24 30.87
N VAL A 40 -0.02 10.07 30.40
CA VAL A 40 0.33 11.35 29.73
C VAL A 40 0.97 12.34 30.69
N LYS A 41 0.38 12.55 31.89
CA LYS A 41 0.92 13.48 32.91
C LYS A 41 2.31 13.04 33.40
N SER A 42 2.59 11.75 33.44
CA SER A 42 3.89 11.18 33.83
C SER A 42 4.88 11.01 32.69
N ASN A 43 4.59 11.58 31.53
CA ASN A 43 5.42 11.50 30.32
C ASN A 43 5.77 10.04 29.91
N GLN A 44 4.87 9.09 30.12
CA GLN A 44 5.00 7.73 29.59
C GLN A 44 4.30 7.57 28.24
N LEU A 45 3.20 8.30 28.06
CA LEU A 45 2.55 8.53 26.76
C LEU A 45 2.71 9.98 26.35
N GLU A 46 2.96 10.18 25.08
CA GLU A 46 2.97 11.47 24.40
C GLU A 46 1.70 11.58 23.55
N SER A 47 0.99 12.71 23.64
CA SER A 47 -0.15 13.01 22.80
C SER A 47 0.33 13.72 21.54
N ILE A 48 0.31 13.06 20.41
CA ILE A 48 0.70 13.63 19.10
C ILE A 48 -0.46 14.36 18.40
N SER A 49 -1.70 14.04 18.78
CA SER A 49 -2.91 14.71 18.36
C SER A 49 -4.03 14.40 19.35
N LYS A 50 -5.19 15.07 19.22
CA LYS A 50 -6.34 14.84 20.09
C LYS A 50 -6.78 13.38 20.07
N GLY A 51 -6.56 12.70 21.21
CA GLY A 51 -6.92 11.27 21.37
C GLY A 51 -6.00 10.28 20.67
N VAL A 52 -4.85 10.72 20.17
CA VAL A 52 -3.82 9.90 19.53
C VAL A 52 -2.53 9.95 20.33
N TYR A 53 -1.99 8.81 20.64
CA TYR A 53 -0.89 8.66 21.59
C TYR A 53 0.21 7.76 21.03
N VAL A 54 1.43 8.04 21.45
CA VAL A 54 2.62 7.20 21.24
C VAL A 54 3.37 7.05 22.57
N ARG A 55 4.17 6.03 22.74
CA ARG A 55 5.06 5.93 23.92
C ARG A 55 6.12 7.02 23.83
N ASN A 56 6.35 7.71 24.94
CA ASN A 56 7.36 8.75 24.98
C ASN A 56 8.77 8.23 24.66
N LYS A 57 9.59 9.05 23.99
CA LYS A 57 10.96 8.75 23.57
C LYS A 57 11.09 7.51 22.67
N THR A 58 10.06 7.18 21.93
CA THR A 58 10.08 6.08 20.96
C THR A 58 10.41 6.63 19.57
N LYS A 59 11.10 5.83 18.76
CA LYS A 59 11.37 6.16 17.36
C LYS A 59 10.16 5.79 16.51
N ILE A 60 9.52 6.78 15.92
CA ILE A 60 8.43 6.56 14.96
C ILE A 60 9.06 6.33 13.59
N SER A 61 8.71 5.21 12.95
CA SER A 61 9.07 4.88 11.57
C SER A 61 7.84 4.91 10.67
N TRP A 62 8.03 5.00 9.36
CA TRP A 62 6.91 4.93 8.44
C TRP A 62 6.18 3.56 8.54
N GLN A 63 6.91 2.49 8.85
CA GLN A 63 6.33 1.17 9.05
C GLN A 63 5.41 1.15 10.27
N SER A 64 5.85 1.74 11.41
CA SER A 64 5.02 1.80 12.61
C SER A 64 3.75 2.62 12.42
N ILE A 65 3.80 3.67 11.57
CA ILE A 65 2.62 4.43 11.17
C ILE A 65 1.68 3.55 10.35
N VAL A 66 2.18 2.86 9.32
CA VAL A 66 1.34 2.00 8.48
C VAL A 66 0.73 0.87 9.29
N PHE A 67 1.52 0.21 10.14
CA PHE A 67 1.01 -0.80 11.08
C PHE A 67 -0.12 -0.24 11.95
N SER A 68 0.06 0.95 12.49
CA SER A 68 -0.95 1.60 13.32
C SER A 68 -2.22 1.88 12.53
N LEU A 69 -2.11 2.42 11.31
CA LEU A 69 -3.23 2.68 10.42
C LEU A 69 -4.02 1.39 10.13
N GLN A 70 -3.34 0.30 9.82
CA GLN A 70 -3.96 -0.98 9.48
C GLN A 70 -4.55 -1.69 10.70
N SER A 71 -3.76 -1.86 11.77
CA SER A 71 -4.11 -2.74 12.90
C SER A 71 -4.87 -2.03 14.02
N ILE A 72 -4.64 -0.73 14.23
CA ILE A 72 -5.20 0.01 15.37
C ILE A 72 -6.34 0.95 14.90
N PHE A 73 -6.11 1.65 13.81
CA PHE A 73 -7.13 2.56 13.24
C PHE A 73 -8.06 1.84 12.27
N HIS A 74 -7.75 0.58 11.90
CA HIS A 74 -8.56 -0.28 11.03
C HIS A 74 -8.90 0.39 9.68
N THR A 75 -7.90 1.08 9.10
CA THR A 75 -8.03 1.64 7.75
C THR A 75 -7.85 0.54 6.69
N ASP A 76 -8.40 0.78 5.51
CA ASP A 76 -8.23 -0.09 4.33
C ASP A 76 -6.93 0.18 3.55
N LEU A 77 -6.06 1.02 4.10
CA LEU A 77 -4.82 1.44 3.44
C LEU A 77 -3.79 0.31 3.41
N VAL A 78 -3.37 -0.09 2.22
CA VAL A 78 -2.38 -1.12 1.95
C VAL A 78 -1.14 -0.48 1.33
N VAL A 79 0.05 -0.91 1.74
CA VAL A 79 1.28 -0.49 1.05
C VAL A 79 1.30 -1.11 -0.35
N GLY A 80 1.43 -0.28 -1.39
CA GLY A 80 1.34 -0.75 -2.77
C GLY A 80 2.32 -0.05 -3.72
N GLY A 81 2.13 -0.28 -5.02
CA GLY A 81 2.90 0.32 -6.08
C GLY A 81 4.41 0.11 -5.93
N VAL A 82 5.16 1.16 -6.22
CA VAL A 82 6.64 1.11 -6.15
C VAL A 82 7.12 0.71 -4.76
N THR A 83 6.48 1.21 -3.68
CA THR A 83 6.89 0.88 -2.30
C THR A 83 6.75 -0.62 -2.01
N ALA A 84 5.68 -1.27 -2.46
CA ALA A 84 5.51 -2.72 -2.29
C ALA A 84 6.54 -3.50 -3.12
N LEU A 85 6.84 -3.07 -4.36
CA LEU A 85 7.89 -3.69 -5.18
C LEU A 85 9.28 -3.57 -4.54
N GLU A 86 9.59 -2.42 -3.91
CA GLU A 86 10.82 -2.23 -3.12
C GLU A 86 10.91 -3.24 -1.96
N ILE A 87 9.83 -3.40 -1.19
CA ILE A 87 9.78 -4.35 -0.06
C ILE A 87 9.94 -5.80 -0.55
N HIS A 88 9.43 -6.12 -1.74
CA HIS A 88 9.62 -7.43 -2.37
C HIS A 88 11.01 -7.62 -2.96
N GLY A 89 11.88 -6.59 -2.97
CA GLY A 89 13.22 -6.65 -3.58
C GLY A 89 13.18 -6.66 -5.11
N LEU A 90 12.09 -6.16 -5.70
CA LEU A 90 11.85 -6.15 -7.16
C LEU A 90 12.05 -4.77 -7.80
N SER A 91 12.53 -3.80 -7.02
CA SER A 91 12.93 -2.49 -7.50
C SER A 91 14.44 -2.34 -7.34
N HIS A 92 15.17 -2.22 -8.44
CA HIS A 92 16.63 -2.06 -8.42
C HIS A 92 17.08 -0.62 -8.14
N TYR A 93 16.15 0.32 -8.08
CA TYR A 93 16.44 1.74 -7.85
C TYR A 93 16.00 2.13 -6.45
N LEU A 94 16.95 2.12 -5.51
CA LEU A 94 16.78 2.86 -4.26
C LEU A 94 16.75 4.35 -4.63
N SER A 95 15.63 5.00 -4.37
CA SER A 95 15.55 6.45 -4.49
C SER A 95 16.62 7.07 -3.59
N LEU A 96 17.56 7.80 -4.19
CA LEU A 96 18.53 8.61 -3.46
C LEU A 96 17.92 9.90 -2.89
N ALA A 97 16.59 10.04 -2.99
CA ALA A 97 15.88 11.19 -2.45
C ALA A 97 16.02 11.23 -0.93
N GLU A 98 16.30 12.40 -0.38
CA GLU A 98 16.38 12.66 1.07
C GLU A 98 15.09 12.25 1.79
N ASN A 99 13.94 12.34 1.11
CA ASN A 99 12.63 11.99 1.64
C ASN A 99 12.09 10.72 0.97
N LYS A 100 11.80 9.70 1.76
CA LYS A 100 11.13 8.49 1.30
C LYS A 100 9.67 8.78 0.95
N ILE A 101 9.22 8.28 -0.20
CA ILE A 101 7.80 8.29 -0.56
C ILE A 101 7.22 6.90 -0.28
N VAL A 102 6.12 6.85 0.47
CA VAL A 102 5.38 5.62 0.76
C VAL A 102 4.01 5.70 0.10
N HIS A 103 3.77 4.78 -0.83
CA HIS A 103 2.52 4.70 -1.57
C HIS A 103 1.51 3.80 -0.83
N LEU A 104 0.36 4.36 -0.50
CA LEU A 104 -0.75 3.68 0.18
C LEU A 104 -1.97 3.62 -0.74
N TYR A 105 -2.54 2.44 -0.87
CA TYR A 105 -3.71 2.17 -1.72
C TYR A 105 -4.91 1.78 -0.87
N GLY A 106 -5.98 2.55 -1.00
CA GLY A 106 -7.21 2.35 -0.23
C GLY A 106 -8.18 3.52 -0.43
N ASN A 107 -9.37 3.41 0.16
CA ASN A 107 -10.41 4.43 0.08
C ASN A 107 -10.41 5.35 1.31
N ASP A 108 -9.87 4.87 2.44
CA ASP A 108 -9.75 5.67 3.64
C ASP A 108 -8.77 6.83 3.46
N VAL A 109 -9.03 7.92 4.14
CA VAL A 109 -8.19 9.12 4.11
C VAL A 109 -7.03 8.92 5.08
N ILE A 110 -5.84 9.36 4.70
CA ILE A 110 -4.70 9.44 5.63
C ILE A 110 -5.05 10.47 6.71
N PRO A 111 -5.07 10.08 7.99
CA PRO A 111 -5.40 11.00 9.07
C PRO A 111 -4.42 12.18 9.17
N GLU A 112 -4.93 13.36 9.51
CA GLU A 112 -4.14 14.59 9.59
C GLU A 112 -2.94 14.49 10.55
N TRP A 113 -3.05 13.70 11.63
CA TRP A 113 -1.93 13.50 12.53
C TRP A 113 -0.70 12.86 11.87
N VAL A 114 -0.89 12.09 10.78
CA VAL A 114 0.23 11.49 10.00
C VAL A 114 1.02 12.58 9.28
N THR A 115 0.33 13.56 8.68
CA THR A 115 0.97 14.65 7.95
C THR A 115 1.65 15.67 8.87
N ASN A 116 1.24 15.72 10.14
CA ASN A 116 1.81 16.61 11.15
C ASN A 116 3.07 16.04 11.83
N LEU A 117 3.41 14.77 11.58
CA LEU A 117 4.64 14.16 12.09
C LEU A 117 5.84 14.64 11.27
N SER A 118 6.87 15.14 11.97
CA SER A 118 8.15 15.56 11.37
C SER A 118 8.98 14.32 11.01
N LEU A 119 8.69 13.70 9.87
CA LEU A 119 9.38 12.54 9.36
C LEU A 119 9.99 12.82 7.99
N ASN A 120 11.14 12.24 7.70
CA ASN A 120 11.71 12.23 6.34
C ASN A 120 10.96 11.22 5.43
N THR A 121 9.61 11.25 5.52
CA THR A 121 8.74 10.32 4.78
C THR A 121 7.45 11.03 4.39
N ASN A 122 7.13 10.96 3.11
CA ASN A 122 5.89 11.46 2.55
C ASN A 122 4.96 10.29 2.22
N PHE A 123 3.72 10.34 2.70
CA PHE A 123 2.70 9.35 2.37
C PHE A 123 1.83 9.86 1.22
N VAL A 124 1.73 9.05 0.17
CA VAL A 124 0.88 9.35 -0.99
C VAL A 124 -0.23 8.32 -1.07
N ARG A 125 -1.48 8.80 -0.98
CA ARG A 125 -2.66 7.93 -1.09
C ARG A 125 -3.14 7.82 -2.54
N HIS A 126 -3.48 6.59 -2.92
CA HIS A 126 -4.11 6.23 -4.18
C HIS A 126 -5.43 5.49 -3.93
N THR A 127 -6.44 5.71 -4.77
CA THR A 127 -7.69 4.96 -4.67
C THR A 127 -7.60 3.66 -5.44
N THR A 128 -8.12 2.57 -4.87
CA THR A 128 -8.15 1.25 -5.53
C THR A 128 -9.31 1.09 -6.52
N ASN A 129 -10.31 1.96 -6.45
CA ASN A 129 -11.50 1.90 -7.29
C ASN A 129 -11.20 1.95 -8.80
N SER A 130 -10.13 2.62 -9.21
CA SER A 130 -9.71 2.70 -10.60
C SER A 130 -9.09 1.41 -11.14
N LEU A 131 -8.63 0.51 -10.27
CA LEU A 131 -8.05 -0.78 -10.63
C LEU A 131 -9.08 -1.92 -10.55
N LEU A 132 -9.71 -2.09 -9.40
CA LEU A 132 -10.60 -3.23 -9.11
C LEU A 132 -12.10 -2.88 -9.22
N GLY A 133 -12.44 -1.60 -9.38
CA GLY A 133 -13.80 -1.09 -9.38
C GLY A 133 -14.38 -0.97 -7.95
N LYS A 134 -15.55 -0.33 -7.86
CA LYS A 134 -16.36 -0.37 -6.63
C LYS A 134 -17.10 -1.70 -6.61
N SER A 135 -17.19 -2.37 -5.47
CA SER A 135 -18.06 -3.53 -5.36
C SER A 135 -19.52 -3.05 -5.27
N GLU A 136 -20.39 -3.57 -6.13
CA GLU A 136 -21.84 -3.32 -6.02
C GLU A 136 -22.45 -3.86 -4.72
N GLU A 137 -21.74 -4.77 -4.06
CA GLU A 137 -22.13 -5.36 -2.76
C GLU A 137 -21.71 -4.51 -1.55
N GLU A 138 -20.93 -3.44 -1.69
CA GLU A 138 -20.56 -2.53 -0.59
C GLU A 138 -21.79 -1.85 0.04
N ASN A 139 -22.93 -1.86 -0.64
CA ASN A 139 -24.19 -1.30 -0.14
C ASN A 139 -25.00 -2.25 0.75
N LYS A 140 -24.62 -3.51 0.91
CA LYS A 140 -25.49 -4.50 1.58
C LYS A 140 -24.95 -5.22 2.81
N ILE A 141 -23.64 -5.29 3.06
CA ILE A 141 -23.12 -6.01 4.23
C ILE A 141 -21.82 -5.33 4.75
N GLU A 142 -21.89 -4.64 5.86
CA GLU A 142 -20.75 -4.04 6.58
C GLU A 142 -19.65 -5.05 6.98
N SER A 143 -19.93 -6.34 6.94
CA SER A 143 -19.00 -7.41 7.34
C SER A 143 -17.99 -7.83 6.23
N ASN A 144 -18.16 -7.41 4.98
CA ASN A 144 -17.32 -7.83 3.84
C ASN A 144 -16.45 -6.71 3.24
N LYS A 145 -16.39 -5.52 3.88
CA LYS A 145 -15.55 -4.40 3.41
C LYS A 145 -14.07 -4.75 3.26
N ASN A 146 -13.57 -5.69 4.05
CA ASN A 146 -12.15 -6.06 4.08
C ASN A 146 -11.74 -7.10 3.02
N SER A 147 -12.65 -7.91 2.47
CA SER A 147 -12.23 -9.10 1.71
C SER A 147 -11.64 -8.79 0.33
N ARG A 148 -12.14 -7.77 -0.39
CA ARG A 148 -11.63 -7.41 -1.74
C ARG A 148 -10.43 -6.48 -1.69
N LEU A 149 -10.38 -5.56 -0.73
CA LEU A 149 -9.22 -4.66 -0.55
C LEU A 149 -7.98 -5.45 -0.15
N HIS A 150 -8.17 -6.54 0.58
CA HIS A 150 -7.11 -7.51 0.91
C HIS A 150 -6.90 -8.59 -0.16
N SER A 151 -7.63 -8.55 -1.29
CA SER A 151 -7.34 -9.44 -2.41
C SER A 151 -6.00 -9.07 -3.03
N PHE A 152 -5.19 -10.08 -3.33
CA PHE A 152 -3.84 -9.91 -3.86
C PHE A 152 -2.93 -9.08 -2.93
N THR A 153 -3.05 -9.28 -1.63
CA THR A 153 -2.13 -8.76 -0.63
C THR A 153 -1.41 -9.89 0.10
N THR A 154 -0.32 -9.55 0.75
CA THR A 154 0.46 -10.45 1.60
C THR A 154 0.91 -9.71 2.85
N GLU A 155 1.23 -10.47 3.89
CA GLU A 155 1.81 -9.94 5.10
C GLU A 155 3.33 -9.94 5.03
N ARG A 156 3.97 -8.91 5.56
CA ARG A 156 5.42 -8.80 5.72
C ARG A 156 5.77 -8.31 7.10
N ASN A 157 6.67 -9.02 7.78
CA ASN A 157 7.24 -8.57 9.05
C ASN A 157 8.09 -7.33 8.81
N TRP A 158 8.11 -6.39 9.77
CA TRP A 158 8.90 -5.17 9.61
C TRP A 158 9.95 -4.98 10.70
N ASP A 159 9.71 -5.17 11.94
CA ASP A 159 10.71 -4.95 13.00
C ASP A 159 10.80 -6.13 13.97
N ASN A 160 9.67 -6.67 14.36
CA ASN A 160 9.57 -7.87 15.18
C ASN A 160 8.71 -8.92 14.48
N GLU A 161 8.87 -10.20 14.83
CA GLU A 161 8.10 -11.30 14.23
C GLU A 161 6.58 -11.17 14.43
N SER A 162 6.15 -10.38 15.43
CA SER A 162 4.74 -10.19 15.78
C SER A 162 4.02 -9.10 14.99
N GLU A 163 4.77 -8.17 14.36
CA GLU A 163 4.18 -7.02 13.70
C GLU A 163 4.30 -7.14 12.19
N LYS A 164 3.13 -7.20 11.54
CA LYS A 164 3.04 -7.43 10.12
C LYS A 164 2.37 -6.27 9.43
N LEU A 165 2.92 -5.87 8.29
CA LEU A 165 2.30 -4.94 7.36
C LEU A 165 1.55 -5.72 6.28
N ILE A 166 0.38 -5.25 5.94
CA ILE A 166 -0.36 -5.71 4.76
C ILE A 166 0.15 -4.91 3.56
N ILE A 167 0.68 -5.62 2.57
CA ILE A 167 1.24 -5.03 1.37
C ILE A 167 0.68 -5.70 0.11
N SER A 168 0.65 -5.00 -1.00
CA SER A 168 0.27 -5.57 -2.30
C SER A 168 1.23 -6.68 -2.73
N THR A 169 0.71 -7.76 -3.32
CA THR A 169 1.58 -8.74 -4.00
C THR A 169 2.31 -8.09 -5.18
N PRO A 170 3.40 -8.67 -5.70
CA PRO A 170 4.12 -8.11 -6.83
C PRO A 170 3.23 -7.85 -8.06
N GLU A 171 2.31 -8.77 -8.34
CA GLU A 171 1.38 -8.65 -9.44
C GLU A 171 0.46 -7.43 -9.30
N ARG A 172 -0.13 -7.26 -8.12
CA ARG A 172 -1.00 -6.11 -7.82
C ARG A 172 -0.21 -4.82 -7.78
N ALA A 173 0.94 -4.81 -7.11
CA ALA A 173 1.79 -3.64 -6.98
C ALA A 173 2.22 -3.09 -8.36
N TYR A 174 2.53 -3.96 -9.31
CA TYR A 174 2.87 -3.51 -10.65
C TYR A 174 1.66 -2.92 -11.41
N LEU A 175 0.48 -3.53 -11.32
CA LEU A 175 -0.72 -2.92 -11.91
C LEU A 175 -1.07 -1.56 -11.27
N GLU A 176 -0.81 -1.41 -9.98
CA GLU A 176 -0.94 -0.12 -9.26
C GLU A 176 0.05 0.93 -9.81
N VAL A 177 1.30 0.55 -10.09
CA VAL A 177 2.26 1.42 -10.77
C VAL A 177 1.74 1.89 -12.13
N LEU A 178 1.15 0.98 -12.92
CA LEU A 178 0.64 1.31 -14.26
C LEU A 178 -0.57 2.27 -14.25
N LEU A 179 -1.28 2.39 -13.12
CA LEU A 179 -2.30 3.44 -12.96
C LEU A 179 -1.69 4.84 -13.09
N ASP A 180 -0.49 5.02 -12.59
CA ASP A 180 0.19 6.31 -12.51
C ASP A 180 1.04 6.65 -13.75
N VAL A 181 1.17 5.72 -14.71
CA VAL A 181 1.82 5.98 -16.01
C VAL A 181 0.86 6.79 -16.90
N PRO A 182 1.30 7.86 -17.54
CA PRO A 182 2.65 8.47 -17.53
C PRO A 182 2.79 9.64 -16.54
N GLN A 183 1.76 9.98 -15.76
CA GLN A 183 1.70 11.25 -15.03
C GLN A 183 2.64 11.31 -13.82
N LYS A 184 2.73 10.23 -13.04
CA LYS A 184 3.58 10.14 -11.85
C LYS A 184 4.72 9.15 -11.99
N VAL A 185 4.54 8.15 -12.87
CA VAL A 185 5.56 7.15 -13.21
C VAL A 185 5.84 7.24 -14.69
N THR A 186 7.10 7.36 -15.06
CA THR A 186 7.50 7.43 -16.48
C THR A 186 7.41 6.04 -17.12
N PHE A 187 7.36 6.00 -18.45
CA PHE A 187 7.38 4.74 -19.20
C PHE A 187 8.67 3.95 -18.93
N GLU A 188 9.81 4.66 -18.88
CA GLU A 188 11.11 4.06 -18.60
C GLU A 188 11.15 3.39 -17.23
N HIS A 189 10.64 4.07 -16.20
CA HIS A 189 10.63 3.52 -14.85
C HIS A 189 9.70 2.31 -14.78
N ALA A 190 8.51 2.36 -15.43
CA ALA A 190 7.62 1.21 -15.51
C ALA A 190 8.25 0.03 -16.27
N ASP A 191 8.99 0.28 -17.35
CA ASP A 191 9.73 -0.76 -18.09
C ASP A 191 10.83 -1.39 -17.23
N GLN A 192 11.61 -0.57 -16.54
CA GLN A 192 12.64 -1.04 -15.61
C GLN A 192 12.07 -1.91 -14.50
N LEU A 193 10.94 -1.51 -13.92
CA LEU A 193 10.26 -2.33 -12.91
C LEU A 193 9.76 -3.65 -13.52
N MET A 194 9.21 -3.63 -14.74
CA MET A 194 8.80 -4.86 -15.44
C MET A 194 9.97 -5.82 -15.61
N GLN A 195 11.16 -5.32 -15.97
CA GLN A 195 12.36 -6.16 -16.15
C GLN A 195 12.73 -6.93 -14.88
N GLY A 196 12.42 -6.41 -13.70
CA GLY A 196 12.60 -7.10 -12.42
C GLY A 196 11.57 -8.20 -12.12
N LEU A 197 10.44 -8.25 -12.84
CA LEU A 197 9.30 -9.12 -12.52
C LEU A 197 9.42 -10.52 -13.16
N THR A 198 10.55 -11.19 -12.93
CA THR A 198 10.87 -12.49 -13.56
C THR A 198 10.07 -13.67 -12.99
N THR A 199 9.50 -13.54 -11.78
CA THR A 199 8.91 -14.64 -11.01
C THR A 199 7.47 -14.40 -10.55
N LEU A 200 6.66 -13.70 -11.38
CA LEU A 200 5.23 -13.49 -11.07
C LEU A 200 4.46 -14.82 -11.06
N SER A 201 3.45 -14.91 -10.19
CA SER A 201 2.52 -16.04 -10.14
C SER A 201 1.52 -15.96 -11.30
N PRO A 202 1.56 -16.86 -12.29
CA PRO A 202 0.61 -16.82 -13.42
C PRO A 202 -0.84 -16.91 -12.97
N ARG A 203 -1.14 -17.74 -11.98
CA ARG A 203 -2.49 -17.93 -11.45
C ARG A 203 -3.03 -16.65 -10.77
N SER A 204 -2.22 -16.02 -9.94
CA SER A 204 -2.59 -14.78 -9.26
C SER A 204 -2.77 -13.65 -10.28
N LEU A 205 -1.85 -13.54 -11.22
CA LEU A 205 -1.87 -12.52 -12.27
C LEU A 205 -3.07 -12.68 -13.21
N GLN A 206 -3.40 -13.91 -13.62
CA GLN A 206 -4.58 -14.20 -14.44
C GLN A 206 -5.85 -13.66 -13.79
N LYS A 207 -6.09 -14.07 -12.54
CA LYS A 207 -7.25 -13.64 -11.77
C LYS A 207 -7.30 -12.12 -11.61
N LEU A 208 -6.17 -11.50 -11.29
CA LEU A 208 -6.06 -10.05 -11.11
C LEU A 208 -6.36 -9.28 -12.41
N LEU A 209 -5.86 -9.75 -13.57
CA LEU A 209 -6.11 -9.13 -14.87
C LEU A 209 -7.56 -9.29 -15.33
N GLU A 210 -8.20 -10.41 -15.00
CA GLU A 210 -9.64 -10.62 -15.25
C GLU A 210 -10.51 -9.68 -14.39
N GLU A 211 -10.17 -9.54 -13.11
CA GLU A 211 -10.88 -8.65 -12.18
C GLU A 211 -10.57 -7.16 -12.43
N CYS A 212 -9.44 -6.84 -13.05
CA CYS A 212 -9.04 -5.46 -13.33
C CYS A 212 -10.05 -4.75 -14.25
N LYS A 213 -10.60 -3.64 -13.80
CA LYS A 213 -11.56 -2.82 -14.57
C LYS A 213 -10.89 -1.76 -15.44
N ASN A 214 -9.60 -1.53 -15.27
CA ASN A 214 -8.87 -0.49 -15.98
C ASN A 214 -8.24 -1.01 -17.29
N VAL A 215 -8.85 -0.67 -18.40
CA VAL A 215 -8.39 -1.05 -19.74
C VAL A 215 -6.99 -0.50 -20.04
N LYS A 216 -6.67 0.75 -19.61
CA LYS A 216 -5.34 1.35 -19.79
C LYS A 216 -4.28 0.47 -19.14
N VAL A 217 -4.51 0.09 -17.89
CA VAL A 217 -3.58 -0.73 -17.10
C VAL A 217 -3.35 -2.08 -17.76
N LYS A 218 -4.42 -2.77 -18.17
CA LYS A 218 -4.30 -4.08 -18.85
C LYS A 218 -3.50 -4.01 -20.14
N ARG A 219 -3.74 -2.98 -20.96
CA ARG A 219 -3.02 -2.78 -22.23
C ARG A 219 -1.55 -2.46 -21.98
N LEU A 220 -1.25 -1.55 -21.05
CA LEU A 220 0.13 -1.22 -20.66
C LEU A 220 0.85 -2.46 -20.10
N PHE A 221 0.17 -3.25 -19.25
CA PHE A 221 0.74 -4.48 -18.70
C PHE A 221 1.22 -5.42 -19.80
N PHE A 222 0.37 -5.76 -20.75
CA PHE A 222 0.75 -6.65 -21.84
C PHE A 222 1.78 -6.02 -22.79
N TRP A 223 1.70 -4.72 -23.01
CA TRP A 223 2.67 -4.01 -23.84
C TRP A 223 4.08 -4.08 -23.25
N PHE A 224 4.23 -3.85 -21.95
CA PHE A 224 5.52 -4.01 -21.26
C PHE A 224 5.96 -5.47 -21.16
N ALA A 225 5.03 -6.38 -20.85
CA ALA A 225 5.33 -7.81 -20.69
C ALA A 225 5.80 -8.48 -21.98
N ASP A 226 5.20 -8.13 -23.13
CA ASP A 226 5.58 -8.68 -24.43
C ASP A 226 6.99 -8.28 -24.91
N ARG A 227 7.57 -7.24 -24.34
CA ARG A 227 8.94 -6.81 -24.60
C ARG A 227 9.97 -7.71 -23.92
N ASN A 228 9.52 -8.58 -23.03
CA ASN A 228 10.33 -9.51 -22.24
C ASN A 228 9.83 -10.94 -22.42
N ASN A 229 10.73 -11.89 -22.52
CA ASN A 229 10.41 -13.31 -22.71
C ASN A 229 10.20 -14.04 -21.38
N TYR A 230 9.17 -13.67 -20.64
CA TYR A 230 8.88 -14.32 -19.37
C TYR A 230 8.14 -15.64 -19.52
N VAL A 231 8.61 -16.68 -18.82
CA VAL A 231 7.98 -18.00 -18.78
C VAL A 231 6.54 -17.93 -18.24
N TRP A 232 6.30 -17.08 -17.26
CA TRP A 232 4.97 -16.90 -16.69
C TRP A 232 3.97 -16.27 -17.66
N LEU A 233 4.42 -15.46 -18.61
CA LEU A 233 3.55 -14.80 -19.60
C LEU A 233 2.88 -15.80 -20.54
N ASN A 234 3.58 -16.89 -20.90
CA ASN A 234 3.04 -17.94 -21.74
C ASN A 234 1.94 -18.78 -21.07
N LYS A 235 1.79 -18.65 -19.74
CA LYS A 235 0.75 -19.31 -18.96
C LYS A 235 -0.50 -18.45 -18.76
N ILE A 236 -0.52 -17.23 -19.28
CA ILE A 236 -1.66 -16.32 -19.19
C ILE A 236 -2.60 -16.56 -20.37
N ASN A 237 -3.85 -16.91 -20.06
CA ASN A 237 -4.91 -16.97 -21.07
C ASN A 237 -5.41 -15.55 -21.38
N ARG A 238 -4.95 -15.00 -22.50
CA ARG A 238 -5.29 -13.63 -22.92
C ARG A 238 -6.73 -13.49 -23.43
N GLU A 239 -7.35 -14.56 -23.89
CA GLU A 239 -8.70 -14.56 -24.46
C GLU A 239 -9.77 -14.20 -23.43
N THR A 240 -9.55 -14.55 -22.15
CA THR A 240 -10.47 -14.23 -21.06
C THR A 240 -10.29 -12.79 -20.53
N ILE A 241 -9.25 -12.08 -20.98
CA ILE A 241 -8.92 -10.74 -20.48
C ILE A 241 -9.37 -9.68 -21.50
N THR A 242 -10.48 -9.01 -21.17
CA THR A 242 -11.02 -7.96 -22.04
C THR A 242 -10.15 -6.72 -22.04
N LEU A 243 -9.61 -6.36 -23.21
CA LEU A 243 -8.80 -5.16 -23.42
C LEU A 243 -9.61 -3.96 -23.93
N GLY A 244 -10.95 -4.10 -24.07
CA GLY A 244 -11.82 -3.05 -24.58
C GLY A 244 -11.57 -2.73 -26.07
N SER A 245 -12.28 -1.72 -26.57
CA SER A 245 -12.17 -1.26 -27.96
C SER A 245 -11.59 0.17 -28.05
N GLY A 246 -11.24 0.59 -29.27
CA GLY A 246 -10.76 1.95 -29.57
C GLY A 246 -9.32 2.24 -29.11
N ASN A 247 -8.75 3.27 -29.69
CA ASN A 247 -7.41 3.75 -29.37
C ASN A 247 -7.42 4.60 -28.10
N ARG A 248 -6.32 4.53 -27.32
CA ARG A 248 -6.13 5.37 -26.11
C ARG A 248 -4.81 6.12 -26.22
N MET A 249 -4.88 7.42 -26.11
CA MET A 249 -3.70 8.26 -26.01
C MET A 249 -3.17 8.20 -24.59
N ILE A 250 -1.99 7.57 -24.39
CA ILE A 250 -1.28 7.51 -23.12
C ILE A 250 -0.04 8.41 -23.19
N ALA A 251 0.84 8.19 -24.17
CA ALA A 251 1.95 9.09 -24.45
C ALA A 251 1.50 10.17 -25.43
N LYS A 252 1.50 11.44 -25.00
CA LYS A 252 1.21 12.57 -25.89
C LYS A 252 2.36 12.73 -26.88
N GLY A 253 2.03 12.78 -28.18
CA GLY A 253 3.03 12.88 -29.25
C GLY A 253 3.80 11.59 -29.55
N GLY A 254 3.44 10.47 -28.93
CA GLY A 254 4.05 9.17 -29.20
C GLY A 254 3.43 8.43 -30.40
N LYS A 255 4.01 7.28 -30.75
CA LYS A 255 3.50 6.39 -31.82
C LYS A 255 2.37 5.49 -31.33
N LEU A 256 1.45 5.16 -32.24
CA LEU A 256 0.38 4.21 -31.94
C LEU A 256 0.90 2.77 -32.03
N ASP A 257 0.83 2.04 -30.91
CA ASP A 257 0.93 0.58 -30.92
C ASP A 257 -0.41 -0.01 -31.37
N THR A 258 -0.40 -0.68 -32.52
CA THR A 258 -1.63 -1.20 -33.15
C THR A 258 -2.16 -2.46 -32.46
N LYS A 259 -1.28 -3.25 -31.81
CA LYS A 259 -1.65 -4.47 -31.10
C LYS A 259 -2.46 -4.14 -29.83
N TYR A 260 -2.01 -3.18 -29.05
CA TYR A 260 -2.65 -2.79 -27.80
C TYR A 260 -3.50 -1.51 -27.92
N LYS A 261 -3.48 -0.86 -29.09
CA LYS A 261 -4.26 0.36 -29.36
C LYS A 261 -4.01 1.46 -28.33
N ILE A 262 -2.73 1.68 -28.01
CA ILE A 262 -2.25 2.73 -27.09
C ILE A 262 -1.16 3.54 -27.76
N THR A 263 -1.07 4.83 -27.44
CA THR A 263 0.11 5.61 -27.83
C THR A 263 1.21 5.39 -26.79
N VAL A 264 2.42 5.12 -27.29
CA VAL A 264 3.63 4.87 -26.50
C VAL A 264 4.74 5.81 -26.96
N PRO A 265 5.77 6.09 -26.13
CA PRO A 265 6.89 6.90 -26.57
C PRO A 265 7.58 6.30 -27.82
N GLU A 266 8.05 7.16 -28.74
CA GLU A 266 8.69 6.70 -29.97
C GLU A 266 10.04 6.01 -29.74
N TRP A 267 10.72 6.39 -28.68
CA TRP A 267 12.06 5.92 -28.31
C TRP A 267 12.05 4.62 -27.47
N LEU A 268 10.91 4.14 -27.03
CA LEU A 268 10.72 2.81 -26.42
C LEU A 268 10.25 1.83 -27.51
#